data_e950eed97917581b2fee2fd01eac457c
#
_entry.id   e950eed97917581b2fee2fd01eac457c
#
_cell.length_a   1.000
_cell.length_b   1.000
_cell.length_c   1.000
_cell.angle_alpha   90.00
_cell.angle_beta   90.00
_cell.angle_gamma   90.00
#
_symmetry.space_group_name_H-M   'P 1'
#
loop_
_entity.id
_entity.type
_entity.pdbx_description
1 polymer ?
#
loop_
_entity_poly.entity_id
_entity_poly.type
_entity_poly.pdbx_seq_one_letter_code
_entity_poly.pdbx_strand_id
1 'polypeptide(L)'
;MNPETFLKNGSVHVWDQSFAVIRSRRTHPEAFANIIDHNEITVIMDETRVDEEDVIEIQKGWKLLTFDMVLPFELVGFLATVSHAFAEEGTPIFAVSAYSTDHIFVREKDLPKAKGKLRTLGCRID
;
A
#
# COMPACT_ATOMS: atom_id res chain seq x y z
N MET A 1 -10.02 21.61 -1.44
CA MET A 1 -9.90 20.23 -1.93
C MET A 1 -10.37 19.27 -0.86
N ASN A 2 -11.21 18.33 -1.24
CA ASN A 2 -11.84 17.39 -0.31
C ASN A 2 -11.40 15.97 -0.68
N PRO A 3 -10.81 15.19 0.26
CA PRO A 3 -10.37 13.82 -0.01
C PRO A 3 -11.49 12.92 -0.55
N GLU A 4 -12.71 13.06 -0.05
CA GLU A 4 -13.83 12.24 -0.49
C GLU A 4 -14.17 12.45 -1.97
N THR A 5 -13.93 13.65 -2.50
CA THR A 5 -14.14 13.93 -3.91
C THR A 5 -13.20 13.11 -4.79
N PHE A 6 -11.96 12.91 -4.35
CA PHE A 6 -10.99 12.09 -5.08
C PHE A 6 -11.32 10.61 -5.00
N LEU A 7 -11.89 10.16 -3.88
CA LEU A 7 -12.30 8.77 -3.72
C LEU A 7 -13.54 8.44 -4.54
N LYS A 8 -14.48 9.37 -4.59
CA LYS A 8 -15.71 9.20 -5.35
C LYS A 8 -15.40 9.08 -6.84
N ASN A 9 -15.75 7.95 -7.43
CA ASN A 9 -15.42 7.61 -8.82
C ASN A 9 -13.93 7.47 -9.11
N GLY A 10 -13.11 7.44 -8.08
CA GLY A 10 -11.69 7.14 -8.22
C GLY A 10 -11.45 5.67 -8.55
N SER A 11 -10.30 5.38 -9.14
CA SER A 11 -9.93 4.01 -9.48
C SER A 11 -8.88 3.50 -8.52
N VAL A 12 -9.00 2.23 -8.13
CA VAL A 12 -7.99 1.54 -7.33
C VAL A 12 -7.54 0.32 -8.11
N HIS A 13 -6.23 0.24 -8.35
CA HIS A 13 -5.62 -0.91 -9.00
C HIS A 13 -5.15 -1.91 -7.94
N VAL A 14 -5.60 -3.15 -8.06
CA VAL A 14 -5.15 -4.25 -7.19
C VAL A 14 -4.11 -5.05 -7.95
N TRP A 15 -2.90 -5.10 -7.41
CA TRP A 15 -1.80 -5.86 -8.03
C TRP A 15 -2.01 -7.36 -7.83
N ASP A 16 -1.67 -8.14 -8.85
CA ASP A 16 -1.85 -9.60 -8.81
C ASP A 16 -0.90 -10.28 -7.83
N GLN A 17 0.33 -9.75 -7.72
CA GLN A 17 1.36 -10.34 -6.87
C GLN A 17 1.03 -10.21 -5.40
N SER A 18 1.61 -11.11 -4.61
CA SER A 18 1.72 -10.92 -3.17
C SER A 18 3.11 -10.35 -2.87
N PHE A 19 3.17 -9.47 -1.90
CA PHE A 19 4.39 -8.75 -1.56
C PHE A 19 4.92 -9.15 -0.20
N ALA A 20 6.24 -9.06 -0.07
CA ALA A 20 6.94 -9.18 1.20
C ALA A 20 7.44 -7.82 1.64
N VAL A 21 7.38 -7.57 2.94
CA VAL A 21 8.02 -6.43 3.59
C VAL A 21 9.21 -6.98 4.34
N ILE A 22 10.41 -6.51 3.99
CA ILE A 22 11.66 -7.11 4.43
C ILE A 22 12.50 -6.07 5.17
N ARG A 23 12.99 -6.44 6.35
CA ARG A 23 14.15 -5.75 6.91
C ARG A 23 15.37 -6.40 6.27
N SER A 24 16.06 -5.64 5.43
CA SER A 24 17.03 -6.18 4.47
C SER A 24 18.45 -5.76 4.79
N ARG A 25 19.41 -6.57 4.32
CA ARG A 25 20.84 -6.24 4.42
C ARG A 25 21.26 -5.25 3.35
N ARG A 26 20.48 -5.14 2.27
CA ARG A 26 20.79 -4.25 1.13
C ARG A 26 19.53 -3.82 0.41
N THR A 27 19.66 -2.79 -0.43
CA THR A 27 18.57 -2.37 -1.33
C THR A 27 18.44 -3.33 -2.50
N HIS A 28 17.28 -3.30 -3.15
CA HIS A 28 17.00 -4.07 -4.36
C HIS A 28 16.49 -3.13 -5.46
N PRO A 29 17.18 -3.04 -6.60
CA PRO A 29 16.80 -2.09 -7.64
C PRO A 29 15.46 -2.39 -8.31
N GLU A 30 15.02 -3.66 -8.28
CA GLU A 30 13.75 -4.07 -8.89
C GLU A 30 12.60 -4.13 -7.89
N ALA A 31 12.82 -3.76 -6.63
CA ALA A 31 11.79 -3.75 -5.63
C ALA A 31 10.75 -2.66 -5.91
N PHE A 32 9.53 -2.86 -5.40
CA PHE A 32 8.51 -1.82 -5.42
C PHE A 32 8.98 -0.57 -4.67
N ALA A 33 9.60 -0.77 -3.50
CA ALA A 33 10.12 0.34 -2.71
C ALA A 33 11.35 -0.09 -1.90
N ASN A 34 12.27 0.85 -1.74
CA ASN A 34 13.41 0.76 -0.85
C ASN A 34 13.35 1.97 0.07
N ILE A 35 13.34 1.74 1.38
CA ILE A 35 13.33 2.82 2.36
C ILE A 35 14.56 2.67 3.23
N ILE A 36 15.41 3.69 3.23
CA ILE A 36 16.63 3.72 4.01
C ILE A 36 16.49 4.76 5.11
N ASP A 37 16.59 4.34 6.36
CA ASP A 37 16.59 5.26 7.49
C ASP A 37 17.81 5.00 8.38
N HIS A 38 17.84 5.64 9.57
CA HIS A 38 18.97 5.53 10.50
C HIS A 38 19.20 4.13 11.03
N ASN A 39 18.17 3.29 11.06
CA ASN A 39 18.21 2.03 11.77
C ASN A 39 18.17 0.82 10.86
N GLU A 40 17.62 0.97 9.66
CA GLU A 40 17.32 -0.20 8.84
C GLU A 40 17.10 0.15 7.36
N ILE A 41 17.19 -0.88 6.55
CA ILE A 41 16.77 -0.84 5.15
C ILE A 41 15.51 -1.68 5.05
N THR A 42 14.42 -1.07 4.58
CA THR A 42 13.16 -1.76 4.32
C THR A 42 13.02 -1.95 2.82
N VAL A 43 12.76 -3.18 2.39
CA VAL A 43 12.51 -3.49 0.99
C VAL A 43 11.12 -4.09 0.87
N ILE A 44 10.32 -3.57 -0.06
CA ILE A 44 8.99 -4.10 -0.37
C ILE A 44 9.05 -4.63 -1.79
N MET A 45 8.84 -5.92 -1.96
CA MET A 45 8.99 -6.57 -3.26
C MET A 45 8.09 -7.79 -3.39
N ASP A 46 7.94 -8.24 -4.63
CA ASP A 46 7.25 -9.50 -4.94
C ASP A 46 7.85 -10.61 -4.08
N GLU A 47 7.01 -11.29 -3.29
CA GLU A 47 7.50 -12.28 -2.34
C GLU A 47 8.15 -13.49 -3.00
N THR A 48 7.85 -13.75 -4.28
CA THR A 48 8.45 -14.86 -5.02
C THR A 48 9.87 -14.58 -5.49
N ARG A 49 10.31 -13.32 -5.40
CA ARG A 49 11.62 -12.88 -5.89
C ARG A 49 12.61 -12.55 -4.77
N VAL A 50 12.25 -12.85 -3.55
CA VAL A 50 13.09 -12.57 -2.38
C VAL A 50 14.29 -13.51 -2.36
N ASP A 51 15.50 -12.94 -2.17
CA ASP A 51 16.70 -13.70 -1.88
C ASP A 51 16.88 -13.77 -0.36
N GLU A 52 16.78 -14.96 0.20
CA GLU A 52 16.83 -15.16 1.66
C GLU A 52 18.15 -14.70 2.29
N GLU A 53 19.24 -14.67 1.51
CA GLU A 53 20.52 -14.18 2.03
C GLU A 53 20.48 -12.72 2.46
N ASP A 54 19.57 -11.93 1.85
CA ASP A 54 19.42 -10.53 2.16
C ASP A 54 18.48 -10.26 3.34
N VAL A 55 17.74 -11.26 3.78
CA VAL A 55 16.67 -11.10 4.77
C VAL A 55 17.20 -11.12 6.19
N ILE A 56 16.88 -10.07 6.95
CA ILE A 56 17.04 -10.05 8.41
C ILE A 56 15.73 -10.47 9.07
N GLU A 57 14.63 -9.84 8.65
CA GLU A 57 13.26 -10.20 9.06
C GLU A 57 12.34 -10.03 7.84
N ILE A 58 11.25 -10.80 7.80
CA ILE A 58 10.34 -10.78 6.66
C ILE A 58 8.89 -10.97 7.11
N GLN A 59 8.00 -10.22 6.47
CA GLN A 59 6.55 -10.38 6.57
C GLN A 59 6.01 -10.57 5.16
N LYS A 60 5.47 -11.73 4.87
CA LYS A 60 4.87 -12.07 3.58
C LYS A 60 3.35 -11.92 3.61
N GLY A 61 2.71 -12.09 2.45
CA GLY A 61 1.26 -12.15 2.35
C GLY A 61 0.58 -10.79 2.33
N TRP A 62 1.23 -9.79 1.75
CA TRP A 62 0.66 -8.45 1.57
C TRP A 62 0.15 -8.26 0.15
N LYS A 63 -1.05 -7.70 0.02
CA LYS A 63 -1.63 -7.31 -1.26
C LYS A 63 -1.54 -5.79 -1.41
N LEU A 64 -1.19 -5.36 -2.61
CA LEU A 64 -0.97 -3.94 -2.91
C LEU A 64 -2.16 -3.35 -3.63
N LEU A 65 -2.61 -2.22 -3.11
CA LEU A 65 -3.69 -1.39 -3.66
C LEU A 65 -3.10 -0.03 -4.01
N THR A 66 -3.17 0.36 -5.27
CA THR A 66 -2.69 1.66 -5.73
C THR A 66 -3.90 2.54 -6.05
N PHE A 67 -3.93 3.75 -5.49
CA PHE A 67 -4.93 4.74 -5.87
C PHE A 67 -4.52 5.33 -7.22
N ASP A 68 -5.15 4.85 -8.28
CA ASP A 68 -4.81 5.19 -9.66
C ASP A 68 -5.43 6.53 -10.06
N MET A 69 -4.89 7.58 -9.45
CA MET A 69 -5.27 8.98 -9.69
C MET A 69 -4.12 9.88 -9.21
N VAL A 70 -4.07 11.08 -9.72
CA VAL A 70 -3.06 12.06 -9.26
C VAL A 70 -3.64 12.83 -8.08
N LEU A 71 -2.95 12.75 -6.94
CA LEU A 71 -3.32 13.48 -5.72
C LEU A 71 -2.39 14.69 -5.59
N PRO A 72 -2.92 15.92 -5.60
CA PRO A 72 -2.08 17.11 -5.40
C PRO A 72 -1.38 17.09 -4.04
N PHE A 73 -0.14 17.59 -3.97
CA PHE A 73 0.57 17.69 -2.69
C PHE A 73 -0.18 18.53 -1.66
N GLU A 74 -0.98 19.49 -2.12
CA GLU A 74 -1.76 20.38 -1.25
C GLU A 74 -2.99 19.70 -0.66
N LEU A 75 -3.36 18.52 -1.15
CA LEU A 75 -4.52 17.80 -0.64
C LEU A 75 -4.26 17.34 0.79
N VAL A 76 -5.13 17.75 1.69
CA VAL A 76 -5.03 17.43 3.11
C VAL A 76 -6.02 16.33 3.47
N GLY A 77 -5.54 15.31 4.18
CA GLY A 77 -6.41 14.32 4.80
C GLY A 77 -6.80 13.14 3.93
N PHE A 78 -6.20 12.96 2.76
CA PHE A 78 -6.53 11.79 1.91
C PHE A 78 -6.19 10.48 2.64
N LEU A 79 -4.94 10.36 3.09
CA LEU A 79 -4.49 9.14 3.78
C LEU A 79 -5.22 8.97 5.11
N ALA A 80 -5.54 10.07 5.81
CA ALA A 80 -6.32 10.01 7.05
C ALA A 80 -7.71 9.45 6.80
N THR A 81 -8.38 9.89 5.74
CA THR A 81 -9.70 9.38 5.37
C THR A 81 -9.67 7.89 5.05
N VAL A 82 -8.68 7.47 4.26
CA VAL A 82 -8.52 6.07 3.86
C VAL A 82 -8.17 5.20 5.07
N SER A 83 -7.20 5.63 5.88
CA SER A 83 -6.78 4.84 7.04
C SER A 83 -7.88 4.73 8.09
N HIS A 84 -8.67 5.79 8.28
CA HIS A 84 -9.85 5.75 9.15
C HIS A 84 -10.85 4.70 8.67
N ALA A 85 -11.12 4.67 7.37
CA ALA A 85 -12.04 3.70 6.78
C ALA A 85 -11.59 2.26 7.04
N PHE A 86 -10.30 1.98 6.87
CA PHE A 86 -9.77 0.64 7.15
C PHE A 86 -9.75 0.33 8.64
N ALA A 87 -9.50 1.34 9.49
CA ALA A 87 -9.57 1.17 10.94
C ALA A 87 -10.98 0.76 11.39
N GLU A 88 -12.01 1.32 10.77
CA GLU A 88 -13.40 0.93 11.06
C GLU A 88 -13.65 -0.56 10.77
N GLU A 89 -12.95 -1.12 9.80
CA GLU A 89 -13.05 -2.54 9.45
C GLU A 89 -12.09 -3.43 10.25
N GLY A 90 -11.30 -2.84 11.14
CA GLY A 90 -10.31 -3.57 11.90
C GLY A 90 -9.15 -4.11 11.04
N THR A 91 -8.89 -3.47 9.90
CA THR A 91 -7.89 -3.92 8.93
C THR A 91 -6.58 -3.18 9.13
N PRO A 92 -5.49 -3.88 9.54
CA PRO A 92 -4.16 -3.28 9.57
C PRO A 92 -3.72 -2.90 8.17
N ILE A 93 -3.05 -1.77 8.03
CA ILE A 93 -2.52 -1.32 6.76
C ILE A 93 -1.05 -0.97 6.87
N PHE A 94 -0.38 -0.98 5.72
CA PHE A 94 0.98 -0.49 5.53
C PHE A 94 0.91 0.47 4.34
N ALA A 95 1.37 1.71 4.51
CA ALA A 95 1.19 2.74 3.50
C ALA A 95 2.53 3.26 2.99
N VAL A 96 2.59 3.51 1.69
CA VAL A 96 3.74 4.17 1.04
C VAL A 96 3.19 5.29 0.17
N SER A 97 3.60 6.51 0.48
CA SER A 97 3.22 7.67 -0.31
C SER A 97 4.29 7.93 -1.37
N ALA A 98 3.86 8.01 -2.61
CA ALA A 98 4.73 8.32 -3.74
C ALA A 98 4.48 9.76 -4.22
N TYR A 99 5.15 10.17 -5.28
CA TYR A 99 5.06 11.54 -5.77
C TYR A 99 3.63 11.95 -6.12
N SER A 100 2.92 11.09 -6.84
CA SER A 100 1.60 11.44 -7.37
C SER A 100 0.43 10.82 -6.63
N THR A 101 0.66 9.77 -5.84
CA THR A 101 -0.43 9.04 -5.19
C THR A 101 0.07 8.20 -4.02
N ASP A 102 -0.89 7.60 -3.34
CA ASP A 102 -0.64 6.70 -2.22
C ASP A 102 -0.86 5.24 -2.62
N HIS A 103 -0.07 4.38 -2.00
CA HIS A 103 -0.16 2.93 -2.11
C HIS A 103 -0.43 2.35 -0.74
N ILE A 104 -1.32 1.37 -0.66
CA ILE A 104 -1.68 0.73 0.59
C ILE A 104 -1.54 -0.78 0.45
N PHE A 105 -0.93 -1.38 1.45
CA PHE A 105 -0.83 -2.83 1.57
C PHE A 105 -1.78 -3.31 2.66
N VAL A 106 -2.52 -4.36 2.35
CA VAL A 106 -3.37 -5.07 3.31
C VAL A 106 -2.98 -6.55 3.31
N ARG A 107 -3.29 -7.25 4.40
CA ARG A 107 -3.11 -8.71 4.43
C ARG A 107 -4.00 -9.37 3.39
N GLU A 108 -3.54 -10.48 2.81
CA GLU A 108 -4.34 -11.22 1.82
C GLU A 108 -5.74 -11.55 2.34
N LYS A 109 -5.84 -11.97 3.59
CA LYS A 109 -7.13 -12.30 4.22
C LYS A 109 -8.08 -11.12 4.31
N ASP A 110 -7.55 -9.90 4.33
CA ASP A 110 -8.33 -8.67 4.48
C ASP A 110 -8.70 -8.03 3.13
N LEU A 111 -8.17 -8.56 2.03
CA LEU A 111 -8.41 -7.98 0.70
C LEU A 111 -9.89 -7.84 0.34
N PRO A 112 -10.75 -8.86 0.56
CA PRO A 112 -12.18 -8.71 0.27
C PRO A 112 -12.82 -7.57 1.07
N LYS A 113 -12.50 -7.44 2.34
CA LYS A 113 -12.98 -6.35 3.20
C LYS A 113 -12.51 -4.99 2.70
N ALA A 114 -11.23 -4.91 2.33
CA ALA A 114 -10.63 -3.68 1.81
C ALA A 114 -11.33 -3.23 0.53
N LYS A 115 -11.54 -4.14 -0.41
CA LYS A 115 -12.26 -3.86 -1.65
C LYS A 115 -13.68 -3.36 -1.39
N GLY A 116 -14.39 -4.04 -0.49
CA GLY A 116 -15.76 -3.65 -0.13
C GLY A 116 -15.82 -2.25 0.46
N LYS A 117 -14.88 -1.94 1.35
CA LYS A 117 -14.83 -0.61 1.99
C LYS A 117 -14.51 0.49 0.97
N LEU A 118 -13.57 0.24 0.07
CA LEU A 118 -13.23 1.21 -0.98
C LEU A 118 -14.41 1.46 -1.91
N ARG A 119 -15.17 0.43 -2.26
CA ARG A 119 -16.39 0.60 -3.05
C ARG A 119 -17.41 1.45 -2.33
N THR A 120 -17.55 1.29 -1.02
CA THR A 120 -18.41 2.12 -0.18
C THR A 120 -18.01 3.59 -0.24
N LEU A 121 -16.72 3.87 -0.36
CA LEU A 121 -16.20 5.24 -0.52
C LEU A 121 -16.38 5.79 -1.94
N GLY A 122 -16.86 4.97 -2.87
CA GLY A 122 -17.11 5.38 -4.24
C GLY A 122 -16.06 4.96 -5.26
N CYS A 123 -15.05 4.19 -4.84
CA CYS A 123 -13.98 3.77 -5.74
C CYS A 123 -14.39 2.63 -6.67
N ARG A 124 -13.85 2.67 -7.88
CA ARG A 124 -13.89 1.53 -8.80
C ARG A 124 -12.64 0.70 -8.55
N ILE A 125 -12.82 -0.61 -8.51
CA ILE A 125 -11.72 -1.55 -8.27
C ILE A 125 -11.48 -2.35 -9.54
N ASP A 126 -10.27 -2.32 -10.04
CA ASP A 126 -9.89 -3.14 -11.20
C ASP A 126 -9.01 -4.32 -10.81
#